data_fc1f9808bb2890141704c8dbfb1269f9
#
_entry.id   fc1f9808bb2890141704c8dbfb1269f9
#
_cell.length_a   1.000
_cell.length_b   1.000
_cell.length_c   1.000
_cell.angle_alpha   90.00
_cell.angle_beta   90.00
_cell.angle_gamma   90.00
#
_symmetry.space_group_name_H-M   'P 1'
#
loop_
_entity.id
_entity.type
_entity.pdbx_description
1 polymer ?
#
loop_
_entity_poly.entity_id
_entity_poly.type
_entity_poly.pdbx_seq_one_letter_code
_entity_poly.pdbx_strand_id
1 'polypeptide(L)' 'MIIIKISPMTGMINTMDVDVTEVQIARWQGGMLIQDAMPDLSVDEREFIMTGMTPADWEKML' A
#
# COMPACT_ATOMS: atom_id res chain seq x y z
N MET A 1 5.52 -2.50 -9.82
CA MET A 1 4.21 -3.20 -9.97
C MET A 1 3.08 -2.21 -9.70
N ILE A 2 2.08 -2.21 -10.53
CA ILE A 2 0.88 -1.38 -10.30
C ILE A 2 0.00 -2.07 -9.27
N ILE A 3 -0.26 -1.37 -8.17
CA ILE A 3 -1.14 -1.85 -7.11
C ILE A 3 -2.46 -1.08 -7.22
N ILE A 4 -3.56 -1.81 -7.21
CA ILE A 4 -4.91 -1.25 -7.32
C ILE A 4 -5.66 -1.55 -6.02
N LYS A 5 -6.14 -0.52 -5.36
CA LYS A 5 -6.87 -0.62 -4.10
C LYS A 5 -8.08 0.29 -4.12
N ILE A 6 -9.12 -0.08 -3.37
CA ILE A 6 -10.26 0.79 -3.13
C ILE A 6 -10.01 1.55 -1.82
N SER A 7 -10.07 2.88 -1.89
CA SER A 7 -9.94 3.71 -0.68
C SER A 7 -11.13 3.47 0.25
N PRO A 8 -10.91 3.09 1.50
CA PRO A 8 -12.01 2.93 2.46
C PRO A 8 -12.64 4.27 2.86
N MET A 9 -11.93 5.38 2.60
CA MET A 9 -12.41 6.71 2.92
C MET A 9 -13.35 7.27 1.84
N THR A 10 -13.01 7.07 0.56
CA THR A 10 -13.74 7.67 -0.55
C THR A 10 -14.57 6.68 -1.35
N GLY A 11 -14.26 5.39 -1.25
CA GLY A 11 -14.85 4.34 -2.09
C GLY A 11 -14.32 4.35 -3.53
N MET A 12 -13.37 5.21 -3.84
CA MET A 12 -12.78 5.31 -5.17
C MET A 12 -11.61 4.37 -5.34
N ILE A 13 -11.36 3.95 -6.57
CA ILE A 13 -10.21 3.12 -6.91
C ILE A 13 -8.97 4.01 -6.97
N ASN A 14 -7.97 3.65 -6.18
CA ASN A 14 -6.64 4.26 -6.22
C ASN A 14 -5.65 3.31 -6.86
N THR A 15 -4.70 3.84 -7.62
CA THR A 15 -3.60 3.07 -8.20
C THR A 15 -2.28 3.72 -7.83
N MET A 16 -1.26 2.89 -7.62
CA MET A 16 0.10 3.37 -7.35
C MET A 16 1.10 2.37 -7.93
N ASP A 17 2.11 2.88 -8.62
CA ASP A 17 3.21 2.06 -9.09
C ASP A 17 4.25 1.97 -7.97
N VAL A 18 4.38 0.77 -7.40
CA VAL A 18 5.27 0.52 -6.26
C VAL A 18 6.34 -0.50 -6.65
N ASP A 19 7.55 -0.28 -6.15
CA ASP A 19 8.68 -1.16 -6.42
C ASP A 19 8.63 -2.39 -5.50
N VAL A 20 7.68 -3.29 -5.79
CA VAL A 20 7.52 -4.56 -5.08
C VAL A 20 7.41 -5.70 -6.07
N THR A 21 7.67 -6.90 -5.57
CA THR A 21 7.52 -8.15 -6.32
C THR A 21 6.34 -8.96 -5.76
N GLU A 22 5.86 -9.90 -6.56
CA GLU A 22 4.82 -10.83 -6.11
C GLU A 22 5.29 -11.66 -4.91
N VAL A 23 6.58 -11.99 -4.85
CA VAL A 23 7.15 -12.73 -3.72
C VAL A 23 7.06 -11.91 -2.44
N GLN A 24 7.37 -10.62 -2.50
CA GLN A 24 7.27 -9.74 -1.34
C GLN A 24 5.83 -9.62 -0.85
N ILE A 25 4.88 -9.46 -1.76
CA ILE A 25 3.46 -9.42 -1.42
C ILE A 25 3.01 -10.72 -0.77
N ALA A 26 3.41 -11.86 -1.33
CA ALA A 26 3.07 -13.18 -0.79
C ALA A 26 3.62 -13.36 0.63
N ARG A 27 4.84 -12.91 0.91
CA ARG A 27 5.43 -12.98 2.24
C ARG A 27 4.64 -12.17 3.25
N TRP A 28 4.24 -10.96 2.87
CA TRP A 28 3.42 -10.12 3.73
C TRP A 28 2.06 -10.76 3.99
N GLN A 29 1.38 -11.25 2.97
CA GLN A 29 0.11 -11.94 3.11
C GLN A 29 0.22 -13.21 3.95
N GLY A 30 1.38 -13.84 3.96
CA GLY A 30 1.68 -15.01 4.78
C GLY A 30 2.00 -14.71 6.23
N GLY A 31 1.97 -13.43 6.65
CA GLY A 31 2.16 -13.03 8.04
C GLY A 31 3.44 -12.26 8.34
N MET A 32 4.32 -12.04 7.37
CA MET A 32 5.51 -11.22 7.58
C MET A 32 5.11 -9.75 7.76
N LEU A 33 5.79 -9.04 8.66
CA LEU A 33 5.59 -7.60 8.81
C LEU A 33 5.91 -6.91 7.50
N ILE A 34 5.11 -5.90 7.13
CA ILE A 34 5.27 -5.23 5.83
C ILE A 34 6.65 -4.57 5.69
N GLN A 35 7.18 -4.01 6.76
CA GLN A 35 8.51 -3.40 6.77
C GLN A 35 9.63 -4.42 6.52
N ASP A 36 9.42 -5.68 6.88
CA ASP A 36 10.38 -6.75 6.63
C ASP A 36 10.19 -7.35 5.24
N ALA A 37 8.94 -7.48 4.78
CA ALA A 37 8.65 -8.01 3.46
C ALA A 37 9.00 -7.02 2.36
N MET A 38 8.85 -5.72 2.62
CA MET A 38 9.02 -4.63 1.65
C MET A 38 9.88 -3.49 2.23
N PRO A 39 11.17 -3.76 2.54
CA PRO A 39 12.00 -2.78 3.27
C PRO A 39 12.35 -1.53 2.46
N ASP A 40 12.28 -1.61 1.13
CA ASP A 40 12.69 -0.51 0.25
C ASP A 40 11.57 0.50 -0.02
N LEU A 41 10.36 0.25 0.45
CA LEU A 41 9.23 1.14 0.25
C LEU A 41 9.24 2.29 1.25
N SER A 42 8.73 3.45 0.81
CA SER A 42 8.47 4.56 1.69
C SER A 42 7.31 4.24 2.63
N VAL A 43 7.15 5.06 3.67
CA VAL A 43 6.01 4.95 4.59
C VAL A 43 4.69 5.09 3.84
N ASP A 44 4.59 6.07 2.94
CA ASP A 44 3.38 6.30 2.14
C ASP A 44 3.02 5.12 1.25
N GLU A 45 4.03 4.49 0.64
CA GLU A 45 3.82 3.31 -0.19
C GLU A 45 3.34 2.11 0.62
N ARG A 46 3.91 1.88 1.79
CA ARG A 46 3.48 0.82 2.70
C ARG A 46 2.04 1.04 3.17
N GLU A 47 1.71 2.26 3.56
CA GLU A 47 0.35 2.62 3.98
C GLU A 47 -0.65 2.39 2.87
N PHE A 48 -0.29 2.74 1.63
CA PHE A 48 -1.16 2.48 0.48
C PHE A 48 -1.43 0.99 0.31
N ILE A 49 -0.40 0.16 0.38
CA ILE A 49 -0.57 -1.31 0.23
C ILE A 49 -1.44 -1.87 1.34
N MET A 50 -1.29 -1.38 2.56
CA MET A 50 -2.05 -1.86 3.72
C MET A 50 -3.50 -1.41 3.70
N THR A 51 -3.76 -0.16 3.34
CA THR A 51 -5.07 0.48 3.54
C THR A 51 -5.78 0.87 2.26
N GLY A 52 -5.06 1.07 1.16
CA GLY A 52 -5.61 1.63 -0.07
C GLY A 52 -5.70 3.15 -0.06
N MET A 53 -5.28 3.81 1.01
CA MET A 53 -5.31 5.27 1.13
C MET A 53 -4.02 5.89 0.61
N THR A 54 -4.17 6.97 -0.17
CA THR A 54 -3.06 7.77 -0.66
C THR A 54 -2.74 8.89 0.33
N PRO A 55 -1.57 9.57 0.21
CA PRO A 55 -1.30 10.77 1.00
C PRO A 55 -2.39 11.83 0.90
N ALA A 56 -2.97 12.00 -0.30
CA ALA A 56 -4.07 12.95 -0.49
C ALA A 56 -5.32 12.55 0.32
N ASP A 57 -5.61 11.25 0.44
CA ASP A 57 -6.72 10.77 1.26
C ASP A 57 -6.45 11.04 2.74
N TRP A 58 -5.22 10.82 3.21
CA TRP A 58 -4.84 11.12 4.59
C TRP A 58 -4.99 12.62 4.92
N GLU A 59 -4.61 13.48 3.98
CA GLU A 59 -4.76 14.93 4.15
C GLU A 59 -6.22 15.35 4.35
N LYS A 60 -7.15 14.69 3.68
CA LYS A 60 -8.59 14.98 3.81
C LYS A 60 -9.15 14.63 5.18
N MET A 61 -8.45 13.80 5.95
CA MET A 61 -8.88 13.42 7.30
C MET A 61 -8.45 14.43 8.36
N LEU A 62 -7.54 15.32 8.03
CA LEU A 62 -6.98 16.30 8.98
C LEU A 62 -7.81 17.61 9.03
#